data_f9f86a4bd52e13584284ea8b52cbc759
#
_entry.id   f9f86a4bd52e13584284ea8b52cbc759
#
_cell.length_a   1.000
_cell.length_b   1.000
_cell.length_c   1.000
_cell.angle_alpha   90.00
_cell.angle_beta   90.00
_cell.angle_gamma   90.00
#
_symmetry.space_group_name_H-M   'P 1'
#
loop_
_entity.id
_entity.type
_entity.pdbx_description
1 polymer ?
#
loop_
_entity_poly.entity_id
_entity_poly.type
_entity_poly.pdbx_seq_one_letter_code
_entity_poly.pdbx_strand_id
1 'polypeptide(L)'
;MLATAMIRRSWAVQARRVAFTVALTTAAMLMAAARAQSAGNQTRTDSEWLQAIQNAAQRSNYSGTIYYQQGGEVRSSRIVHQFDGTVAYQRVQMLDGERREYVRKGDAVQCLLPDAKRVIIEKRPIGGNFPALSTSAPEDILRFYSLRRGPIDRVADLECRVIELEPKDADRYGYRLWVERATGLLLRAQMLKAREEVIEQVAFTEVRIGEPFDASRLKASWPTDGWRVDKVETKPVELGWAFEVPPGFRQQSAVVRRFSRGGAHDTLQAVYSDGLATFSVFIEPDQGSDSGASSGRGRSRGPVSAYVHRLGDTMITVVGEVPPETVRNVALSVKAPQAR
;
A
#
# COMPACT_ATOMS: atom_id res chain seq x y z
N MET A 1 40.25 -40.28 62.92
CA MET A 1 38.99 -39.56 62.54
C MET A 1 39.20 -38.11 61.98
N LEU A 2 40.43 -37.68 61.72
CA LEU A 2 40.71 -36.29 61.24
C LEU A 2 40.97 -36.18 59.72
N ALA A 3 41.24 -37.28 59.02
CA ALA A 3 41.56 -37.22 57.59
C ALA A 3 40.31 -37.17 56.63
N THR A 4 39.15 -37.62 57.09
CA THR A 4 37.93 -37.70 56.24
C THR A 4 37.18 -36.35 56.16
N ALA A 5 37.42 -35.42 57.07
CA ALA A 5 36.79 -34.12 57.12
C ALA A 5 37.41 -33.09 56.14
N MET A 6 38.70 -33.21 55.82
CA MET A 6 39.40 -32.30 54.90
C MET A 6 39.06 -32.51 53.39
N ILE A 7 38.80 -33.77 52.98
CA ILE A 7 38.51 -34.07 51.57
C ILE A 7 37.11 -33.58 51.18
N ARG A 8 36.12 -33.60 52.07
CA ARG A 8 34.76 -33.10 51.77
C ARG A 8 34.69 -31.58 51.60
N ARG A 9 35.56 -30.79 52.23
CA ARG A 9 35.56 -29.31 52.07
C ARG A 9 36.14 -28.84 50.75
N SER A 10 37.09 -29.55 50.14
CA SER A 10 37.68 -29.17 48.85
C SER A 10 36.72 -29.36 47.67
N TRP A 11 35.89 -30.43 47.69
CA TRP A 11 34.93 -30.72 46.64
C TRP A 11 33.75 -29.72 46.63
N ALA A 12 33.30 -29.25 47.78
CA ALA A 12 32.21 -28.28 47.90
C ALA A 12 32.62 -26.86 47.38
N VAL A 13 33.89 -26.50 47.54
CA VAL A 13 34.40 -25.21 47.03
C VAL A 13 34.63 -25.22 45.53
N GLN A 14 35.11 -26.38 44.98
CA GLN A 14 35.26 -26.53 43.52
C GLN A 14 33.92 -26.62 42.81
N ALA A 15 32.92 -27.34 43.33
CA ALA A 15 31.57 -27.39 42.75
C ALA A 15 30.86 -26.01 42.71
N ARG A 16 31.08 -25.20 43.73
CA ARG A 16 30.53 -23.80 43.75
C ARG A 16 31.20 -22.86 42.73
N ARG A 17 32.51 -23.03 42.48
CA ARG A 17 33.24 -22.25 41.47
C ARG A 17 32.85 -22.62 40.06
N VAL A 18 32.63 -23.90 39.75
CA VAL A 18 32.19 -24.37 38.45
C VAL A 18 30.73 -23.93 38.16
N ALA A 19 29.84 -24.06 39.16
CA ALA A 19 28.45 -23.59 39.01
C ALA A 19 28.34 -22.07 38.80
N PHE A 20 29.21 -21.27 39.45
CA PHE A 20 29.20 -19.80 39.29
C PHE A 20 29.76 -19.36 37.91
N THR A 21 30.77 -20.05 37.38
CA THR A 21 31.33 -19.77 36.04
C THR A 21 30.37 -20.19 34.93
N VAL A 22 29.65 -21.29 35.04
CA VAL A 22 28.63 -21.72 34.06
C VAL A 22 27.43 -20.75 34.06
N ALA A 23 26.99 -20.28 35.22
CA ALA A 23 25.88 -19.29 35.30
C ALA A 23 26.27 -17.93 34.73
N LEU A 24 27.53 -17.46 34.91
CA LEU A 24 27.99 -16.22 34.28
C LEU A 24 28.11 -16.29 32.76
N THR A 25 28.56 -17.45 32.23
CA THR A 25 28.70 -17.61 30.77
C THR A 25 27.34 -17.74 30.06
N THR A 26 26.35 -18.39 30.67
CA THR A 26 24.98 -18.45 30.12
C THR A 26 24.28 -17.09 30.18
N ALA A 27 24.45 -16.31 31.23
CA ALA A 27 23.92 -14.95 31.32
C ALA A 27 24.57 -14.00 30.29
N ALA A 28 25.87 -14.14 30.05
CA ALA A 28 26.58 -13.35 29.03
C ALA A 28 26.15 -13.70 27.60
N MET A 29 25.88 -15.00 27.31
CA MET A 29 25.35 -15.42 26.02
C MET A 29 23.91 -14.94 25.76
N LEU A 30 23.06 -14.96 26.77
CA LEU A 30 21.70 -14.41 26.68
C LEU A 30 21.68 -12.88 26.46
N MET A 31 22.57 -12.16 27.13
CA MET A 31 22.70 -10.71 26.90
C MET A 31 23.32 -10.36 25.54
N ALA A 32 24.21 -11.20 25.00
CA ALA A 32 24.77 -11.04 23.66
C ALA A 32 23.72 -11.32 22.58
N ALA A 33 22.87 -12.32 22.74
CA ALA A 33 21.77 -12.61 21.85
C ALA A 33 20.72 -11.49 21.85
N ALA A 34 20.36 -10.94 23.01
CA ALA A 34 19.45 -9.81 23.11
C ALA A 34 20.01 -8.52 22.47
N ARG A 35 21.33 -8.29 22.60
CA ARG A 35 22.00 -7.16 21.92
C ARG A 35 22.10 -7.36 20.40
N ALA A 36 22.33 -8.57 19.93
CA ALA A 36 22.35 -8.86 18.48
C ALA A 36 20.99 -8.62 17.81
N GLN A 37 19.89 -8.96 18.49
CA GLN A 37 18.53 -8.68 17.98
C GLN A 37 18.19 -7.17 17.97
N SER A 38 18.67 -6.40 18.95
CA SER A 38 18.45 -4.94 18.97
C SER A 38 19.33 -4.18 17.97
N ALA A 39 20.54 -4.69 17.69
CA ALA A 39 21.45 -4.09 16.71
C ALA A 39 20.97 -4.31 15.25
N GLY A 40 20.33 -5.43 14.96
CA GLY A 40 19.84 -5.73 13.61
C GLY A 40 18.78 -4.75 13.08
N ASN A 41 18.07 -4.06 13.97
CA ASN A 41 17.01 -3.13 13.59
C ASN A 41 17.49 -1.67 13.43
N GLN A 42 18.71 -1.35 13.87
CA GLN A 42 19.30 -0.01 13.73
C GLN A 42 20.21 0.14 12.50
N THR A 43 20.57 -0.94 11.86
CA THR A 43 21.55 -0.97 10.74
C THR A 43 20.93 -1.11 9.36
N ARG A 44 19.58 -1.31 9.25
CA ARG A 44 18.93 -1.38 7.93
C ARG A 44 19.16 -0.10 7.15
N THR A 45 19.58 -0.23 5.90
CA THR A 45 19.64 0.87 4.93
C THR A 45 18.22 1.35 4.58
N ASP A 46 18.11 2.49 3.93
CA ASP A 46 16.82 3.04 3.51
C ASP A 46 16.11 2.12 2.51
N SER A 47 16.87 1.50 1.59
CA SER A 47 16.38 0.49 0.65
C SER A 47 15.86 -0.76 1.38
N GLU A 48 16.58 -1.27 2.37
CA GLU A 48 16.16 -2.43 3.17
C GLU A 48 14.89 -2.17 3.98
N TRP A 49 14.66 -0.93 4.45
CA TRP A 49 13.41 -0.57 5.10
C TRP A 49 12.22 -0.65 4.13
N LEU A 50 12.33 -0.05 2.95
CA LEU A 50 11.28 -0.11 1.93
C LEU A 50 11.03 -1.55 1.47
N GLN A 51 12.09 -2.33 1.27
CA GLN A 51 11.98 -3.74 0.91
C GLN A 51 11.29 -4.58 2.01
N ALA A 52 11.57 -4.32 3.29
CA ALA A 52 10.91 -4.99 4.40
C ALA A 52 9.41 -4.72 4.42
N ILE A 53 8.98 -3.47 4.21
CA ILE A 53 7.58 -3.08 4.12
C ILE A 53 6.88 -3.81 2.97
N GLN A 54 7.50 -3.84 1.78
CA GLN A 54 6.95 -4.50 0.61
C GLN A 54 6.81 -6.01 0.83
N ASN A 55 7.84 -6.65 1.37
CA ASN A 55 7.83 -8.09 1.65
C ASN A 55 6.78 -8.46 2.69
N ALA A 56 6.67 -7.69 3.78
CA ALA A 56 5.70 -7.94 4.83
C ALA A 56 4.26 -7.83 4.31
N ALA A 57 3.96 -6.79 3.53
CA ALA A 57 2.64 -6.59 2.96
C ALA A 57 2.19 -7.71 2.01
N GLN A 58 3.14 -8.35 1.30
CA GLN A 58 2.86 -9.36 0.29
C GLN A 58 2.89 -10.81 0.85
N ARG A 59 3.73 -11.06 1.85
CA ARG A 59 4.04 -12.42 2.30
C ARG A 59 3.61 -12.73 3.73
N SER A 60 3.24 -11.74 4.54
CA SER A 60 2.76 -11.99 5.89
C SER A 60 1.27 -12.34 5.89
N ASN A 61 0.89 -13.28 6.75
CA ASN A 61 -0.50 -13.49 7.08
C ASN A 61 -0.90 -12.48 8.15
N TYR A 62 -1.93 -11.70 7.89
CA TYR A 62 -2.46 -10.75 8.85
C TYR A 62 -3.96 -10.56 8.69
N SER A 63 -4.60 -10.15 9.76
CA SER A 63 -6.01 -9.76 9.76
C SER A 63 -6.26 -8.67 10.78
N GLY A 64 -7.29 -7.86 10.54
CA GLY A 64 -7.62 -6.78 11.47
C GLY A 64 -8.71 -5.86 10.95
N THR A 65 -8.91 -4.78 11.67
CA THR A 65 -9.78 -3.67 11.29
C THR A 65 -8.92 -2.46 10.99
N ILE A 66 -9.16 -1.84 9.84
CA ILE A 66 -8.52 -0.60 9.43
C ILE A 66 -9.56 0.52 9.38
N TYR A 67 -9.13 1.73 9.69
CA TYR A 67 -9.89 2.92 9.34
C TYR A 67 -9.14 3.72 8.27
N TYR A 68 -9.90 4.36 7.44
CA TYR A 68 -9.47 5.30 6.42
C TYR A 68 -10.08 6.66 6.73
N GLN A 69 -9.27 7.69 6.81
CA GLN A 69 -9.69 9.05 7.10
C GLN A 69 -9.24 9.99 6.00
N GLN A 70 -10.18 10.74 5.44
CA GLN A 70 -9.93 11.77 4.44
C GLN A 70 -10.79 12.99 4.75
N GLY A 71 -10.15 14.10 5.10
CA GLY A 71 -10.87 15.27 5.58
C GLY A 71 -11.70 14.94 6.83
N GLY A 72 -13.01 15.23 6.81
CA GLY A 72 -13.94 14.91 7.89
C GLY A 72 -14.59 13.53 7.80
N GLU A 73 -14.31 12.76 6.74
CA GLU A 73 -14.90 11.41 6.57
C GLU A 73 -13.98 10.35 7.16
N VAL A 74 -14.57 9.41 7.90
CA VAL A 74 -13.91 8.21 8.41
C VAL A 74 -14.69 6.99 7.94
N ARG A 75 -13.99 5.97 7.46
CA ARG A 75 -14.57 4.69 7.04
C ARG A 75 -13.76 3.54 7.57
N SER A 76 -14.43 2.48 7.97
CA SER A 76 -13.80 1.30 8.54
C SER A 76 -13.96 0.10 7.62
N SER A 77 -12.96 -0.77 7.62
CA SER A 77 -12.97 -2.01 6.85
C SER A 77 -12.31 -3.13 7.63
N ARG A 78 -12.83 -4.34 7.48
CA ARG A 78 -12.15 -5.54 7.94
C ARG A 78 -11.27 -6.08 6.83
N ILE A 79 -10.02 -6.38 7.14
CA ILE A 79 -9.05 -6.93 6.19
C ILE A 79 -8.57 -8.31 6.66
N VAL A 80 -8.45 -9.23 5.72
CA VAL A 80 -7.76 -10.52 5.89
C VAL A 80 -6.82 -10.67 4.71
N HIS A 81 -5.53 -10.85 4.97
CA HIS A 81 -4.53 -11.14 3.95
C HIS A 81 -3.80 -12.43 4.32
N GLN A 82 -3.64 -13.31 3.35
CA GLN A 82 -2.93 -14.57 3.53
C GLN A 82 -2.10 -14.89 2.29
N PHE A 83 -0.94 -15.48 2.56
CA PHE A 83 -0.01 -15.96 1.54
C PHE A 83 0.21 -17.46 1.73
N ASP A 84 -0.01 -18.26 0.68
CA ASP A 84 0.13 -19.72 0.73
C ASP A 84 1.54 -20.22 0.36
N GLY A 85 2.50 -19.29 0.20
CA GLY A 85 3.86 -19.57 -0.29
C GLY A 85 4.03 -19.26 -1.78
N THR A 86 2.95 -19.12 -2.54
CA THR A 86 2.95 -18.88 -3.99
C THR A 86 2.07 -17.69 -4.36
N VAL A 87 0.86 -17.65 -3.85
CA VAL A 87 -0.16 -16.64 -4.21
C VAL A 87 -0.62 -15.89 -2.96
N ALA A 88 -0.76 -14.58 -3.09
CA ALA A 88 -1.39 -13.73 -2.08
C ALA A 88 -2.91 -13.70 -2.29
N TYR A 89 -3.64 -13.80 -1.18
CA TYR A 89 -5.09 -13.70 -1.09
C TYR A 89 -5.44 -12.55 -0.16
N GLN A 90 -6.49 -11.82 -0.51
CA GLN A 90 -6.97 -10.73 0.34
C GLN A 90 -8.48 -10.65 0.31
N ARG A 91 -9.09 -10.39 1.47
CA ARG A 91 -10.50 -10.02 1.58
C ARG A 91 -10.59 -8.71 2.33
N VAL A 92 -11.29 -7.74 1.76
CA VAL A 92 -11.58 -6.44 2.40
C VAL A 92 -13.08 -6.22 2.39
N GLN A 93 -13.67 -6.11 3.57
CA GLN A 93 -15.09 -5.88 3.77
C GLN A 93 -15.30 -4.47 4.35
N MET A 94 -16.07 -3.63 3.66
CA MET A 94 -16.51 -2.34 4.21
C MET A 94 -17.46 -2.57 5.37
N LEU A 95 -17.23 -1.89 6.49
CA LEU A 95 -18.03 -2.04 7.71
C LEU A 95 -19.08 -0.94 7.87
N ASP A 96 -18.91 0.17 7.16
CA ASP A 96 -19.80 1.32 7.14
C ASP A 96 -20.10 1.78 5.70
N GLY A 97 -21.15 2.56 5.54
CA GLY A 97 -21.61 3.04 4.24
C GLY A 97 -22.26 1.94 3.39
N GLU A 98 -22.12 2.03 2.07
CA GLU A 98 -22.63 1.04 1.12
C GLU A 98 -21.95 -0.31 1.32
N ARG A 99 -22.71 -1.39 1.44
CA ARG A 99 -22.17 -2.74 1.61
C ARG A 99 -21.33 -3.12 0.39
N ARG A 100 -20.05 -3.44 0.64
CA ARG A 100 -19.10 -3.80 -0.40
C ARG A 100 -18.00 -4.69 0.15
N GLU A 101 -17.59 -5.65 -0.65
CA GLU A 101 -16.47 -6.53 -0.33
C GLU A 101 -15.59 -6.74 -1.55
N TYR A 102 -14.29 -6.76 -1.32
CA TYR A 102 -13.29 -7.12 -2.33
C TYR A 102 -12.66 -8.44 -1.94
N VAL A 103 -12.65 -9.39 -2.87
CA VAL A 103 -11.96 -10.67 -2.75
C VAL A 103 -10.91 -10.74 -3.85
N ARG A 104 -9.67 -10.89 -3.46
CA ARG A 104 -8.53 -10.96 -4.37
C ARG A 104 -7.83 -12.31 -4.29
N LYS A 105 -7.42 -12.82 -5.44
CA LYS A 105 -6.48 -13.93 -5.58
C LYS A 105 -5.46 -13.56 -6.64
N GLY A 106 -4.21 -13.28 -6.25
CA GLY A 106 -3.20 -12.74 -7.14
C GLY A 106 -3.63 -11.42 -7.77
N ASP A 107 -3.68 -11.36 -9.11
CA ASP A 107 -4.13 -10.20 -9.88
C ASP A 107 -5.66 -10.13 -10.08
N ALA A 108 -6.36 -11.23 -9.87
CA ALA A 108 -7.81 -11.30 -10.04
C ALA A 108 -8.53 -10.69 -8.81
N VAL A 109 -9.39 -9.71 -9.05
CA VAL A 109 -10.19 -9.03 -8.02
C VAL A 109 -11.66 -9.17 -8.35
N GLN A 110 -12.45 -9.58 -7.35
CA GLN A 110 -13.90 -9.57 -7.37
C GLN A 110 -14.40 -8.48 -6.42
N CYS A 111 -15.22 -7.57 -6.93
CA CYS A 111 -15.94 -6.58 -6.13
C CYS A 111 -17.39 -7.05 -6.02
N LEU A 112 -17.82 -7.37 -4.81
CA LEU A 112 -19.17 -7.80 -4.48
C LEU A 112 -20.00 -6.60 -4.02
N LEU A 113 -21.15 -6.39 -4.65
CA LEU A 113 -22.13 -5.35 -4.37
C LEU A 113 -23.46 -6.01 -3.98
N PRO A 114 -23.65 -6.40 -2.71
CA PRO A 114 -24.78 -7.22 -2.29
C PRO A 114 -26.13 -6.55 -2.49
N ASP A 115 -26.21 -5.23 -2.27
CA ASP A 115 -27.45 -4.47 -2.46
C ASP A 115 -27.92 -4.44 -3.92
N ALA A 116 -26.97 -4.48 -4.86
CA ALA A 116 -27.23 -4.56 -6.29
C ALA A 116 -27.26 -6.00 -6.84
N LYS A 117 -27.02 -7.02 -6.00
CA LYS A 117 -26.82 -8.42 -6.40
C LYS A 117 -25.87 -8.54 -7.59
N ARG A 118 -24.69 -7.93 -7.50
CA ARG A 118 -23.75 -7.78 -8.59
C ARG A 118 -22.34 -8.13 -8.15
N VAL A 119 -21.61 -8.85 -9.01
CA VAL A 119 -20.17 -9.09 -8.89
C VAL A 119 -19.47 -8.46 -10.08
N ILE A 120 -18.45 -7.65 -9.83
CA ILE A 120 -17.58 -7.12 -10.87
C ILE A 120 -16.24 -7.84 -10.77
N ILE A 121 -15.82 -8.48 -11.87
CA ILE A 121 -14.53 -9.18 -11.93
C ILE A 121 -13.60 -8.40 -12.83
N GLU A 122 -12.42 -8.08 -12.32
CA GLU A 122 -11.39 -7.38 -13.08
C GLU A 122 -9.99 -7.91 -12.73
N LYS A 123 -9.03 -7.72 -13.62
CA LYS A 123 -7.62 -7.93 -13.33
C LYS A 123 -6.99 -6.59 -12.94
N ARG A 124 -6.37 -6.55 -11.78
CA ARG A 124 -5.62 -5.39 -11.30
C ARG A 124 -4.23 -5.82 -10.86
N PRO A 125 -3.17 -5.10 -11.24
CA PRO A 125 -1.84 -5.34 -10.72
C PRO A 125 -1.84 -5.39 -9.19
N ILE A 126 -0.97 -6.21 -8.61
CA ILE A 126 -0.76 -6.26 -7.17
C ILE A 126 0.06 -5.03 -6.81
N GLY A 127 -0.44 -4.17 -5.92
CA GLY A 127 0.30 -3.02 -5.39
C GLY A 127 -0.58 -1.80 -5.12
N GLY A 128 -0.06 -0.88 -4.33
CA GLY A 128 -0.62 0.46 -4.12
C GLY A 128 -1.77 0.58 -3.13
N ASN A 129 -2.25 -0.50 -2.52
CA ASN A 129 -3.27 -0.43 -1.47
C ASN A 129 -2.68 -0.80 -0.12
N PHE A 130 -2.97 0.03 0.90
CA PHE A 130 -2.58 -0.24 2.28
C PHE A 130 -2.92 -1.68 2.70
N PRO A 131 -2.01 -2.38 3.38
CA PRO A 131 -0.70 -1.96 3.89
C PRO A 131 0.46 -2.09 2.88
N ALA A 132 0.21 -2.44 1.63
CA ALA A 132 1.22 -2.43 0.58
C ALA A 132 1.49 -1.00 0.11
N LEU A 133 2.77 -0.61 0.03
CA LEU A 133 3.16 0.68 -0.51
C LEU A 133 3.29 0.63 -2.04
N SER A 134 4.04 -0.34 -2.54
CA SER A 134 4.43 -0.40 -3.95
C SER A 134 5.06 -1.74 -4.30
N THR A 135 5.13 -2.02 -5.59
CA THR A 135 5.95 -3.11 -6.16
C THR A 135 7.21 -2.60 -6.86
N SER A 136 7.41 -1.28 -6.90
CA SER A 136 8.61 -0.68 -7.50
C SER A 136 9.85 -0.96 -6.66
N ALA A 137 11.02 -1.02 -7.30
CA ALA A 137 12.26 -1.20 -6.58
C ALA A 137 12.48 -0.05 -5.58
N PRO A 138 12.94 -0.33 -4.36
CA PRO A 138 13.23 0.70 -3.36
C PRO A 138 14.12 1.84 -3.86
N GLU A 139 15.10 1.51 -4.68
CA GLU A 139 16.06 2.46 -5.27
C GLU A 139 15.35 3.47 -6.20
N ASP A 140 14.33 3.03 -6.94
CA ASP A 140 13.54 3.91 -7.80
C ASP A 140 12.74 4.93 -6.95
N ILE A 141 12.18 4.49 -5.82
CA ILE A 141 11.49 5.38 -4.87
C ILE A 141 12.48 6.40 -4.28
N LEU A 142 13.65 5.93 -3.83
CA LEU A 142 14.66 6.77 -3.19
C LEU A 142 15.31 7.81 -4.13
N ARG A 143 15.13 7.69 -5.44
CA ARG A 143 15.51 8.76 -6.37
C ARG A 143 14.68 10.03 -6.18
N PHE A 144 13.40 9.87 -5.86
CA PHE A 144 12.43 10.96 -5.81
C PHE A 144 11.95 11.29 -4.40
N TYR A 145 12.30 10.45 -3.42
CA TYR A 145 12.01 10.67 -2.01
C TYR A 145 13.27 10.55 -1.16
N SER A 146 13.36 11.38 -0.13
CA SER A 146 14.35 11.24 0.94
C SER A 146 13.70 10.51 2.10
N LEU A 147 14.33 9.43 2.59
CA LEU A 147 13.84 8.67 3.73
C LEU A 147 14.47 9.20 5.01
N ARG A 148 13.66 9.55 6.01
CA ARG A 148 14.09 9.87 7.37
C ARG A 148 13.49 8.87 8.36
N ARG A 149 14.27 8.52 9.38
CA ARG A 149 13.84 7.64 10.47
C ARG A 149 13.41 8.47 11.65
N GLY A 150 12.14 8.42 11.98
CA GLY A 150 11.55 9.07 13.14
C GLY A 150 11.66 8.25 14.43
N PRO A 151 10.91 8.60 15.45
CA PRO A 151 10.89 7.93 16.75
C PRO A 151 10.30 6.52 16.67
N ILE A 152 10.33 5.81 17.80
CA ILE A 152 9.47 4.65 18.06
C ILE A 152 8.13 5.18 18.54
N ASP A 153 7.06 4.62 17.99
CA ASP A 153 5.68 4.93 18.36
C ASP A 153 4.87 3.62 18.45
N ARG A 154 3.60 3.68 18.78
CA ARG A 154 2.74 2.52 18.96
C ARG A 154 1.47 2.64 18.13
N VAL A 155 1.12 1.58 17.38
CA VAL A 155 -0.12 1.45 16.61
C VAL A 155 -0.73 0.09 16.87
N ALA A 156 -2.03 0.03 17.17
CA ALA A 156 -2.75 -1.21 17.49
C ALA A 156 -2.01 -2.08 18.53
N ASP A 157 -1.46 -1.43 19.56
CA ASP A 157 -0.68 -2.03 20.66
C ASP A 157 0.70 -2.61 20.27
N LEU A 158 1.17 -2.41 19.04
CA LEU A 158 2.45 -2.88 18.54
C LEU A 158 3.46 -1.73 18.38
N GLU A 159 4.74 -1.99 18.73
CA GLU A 159 5.82 -1.04 18.52
C GLU A 159 6.15 -0.85 17.04
N CYS A 160 6.17 0.41 16.59
CA CYS A 160 6.45 0.80 15.22
C CYS A 160 7.65 1.74 15.13
N ARG A 161 8.46 1.58 14.10
CA ARG A 161 9.38 2.62 13.64
C ARG A 161 8.63 3.60 12.74
N VAL A 162 8.67 4.88 13.06
CA VAL A 162 8.22 5.92 12.15
C VAL A 162 9.25 6.11 11.04
N ILE A 163 8.77 6.14 9.80
CA ILE A 163 9.57 6.41 8.59
C ILE A 163 8.87 7.53 7.84
N GLU A 164 9.61 8.55 7.47
CA GLU A 164 9.12 9.65 6.67
C GLU A 164 9.76 9.61 5.28
N LEU A 165 8.93 9.77 4.25
CA LEU A 165 9.34 9.88 2.86
C LEU A 165 9.00 11.29 2.40
N GLU A 166 10.03 12.15 2.32
CA GLU A 166 9.92 13.52 1.84
C GLU A 166 10.13 13.56 0.33
N PRO A 167 9.19 14.12 -0.45
CA PRO A 167 9.39 14.29 -1.88
C PRO A 167 10.51 15.29 -2.15
N LYS A 168 11.32 15.03 -3.20
CA LYS A 168 12.41 15.91 -3.64
C LYS A 168 11.96 16.97 -4.64
N ASP A 169 10.70 16.92 -5.06
CA ASP A 169 10.08 17.86 -6.00
C ASP A 169 8.64 18.21 -5.57
N ALA A 170 7.93 18.99 -6.38
CA ALA A 170 6.56 19.43 -6.11
C ALA A 170 5.49 18.56 -6.78
N ASP A 171 5.86 17.49 -7.48
CA ASP A 171 4.94 16.68 -8.29
C ASP A 171 4.25 15.58 -7.51
N ARG A 172 4.57 15.43 -6.21
CA ARG A 172 4.11 14.33 -5.37
C ARG A 172 3.95 14.74 -3.91
N TYR A 173 3.16 13.95 -3.16
CA TYR A 173 2.97 14.13 -1.73
C TYR A 173 4.04 13.39 -0.93
N GLY A 174 4.26 13.81 0.32
CA GLY A 174 5.07 13.09 1.29
C GLY A 174 4.28 12.01 2.02
N TYR A 175 4.99 11.13 2.72
CA TYR A 175 4.39 10.07 3.52
C TYR A 175 5.03 9.97 4.89
N ARG A 176 4.21 9.65 5.92
CA ARG A 176 4.67 9.23 7.23
C ARG A 176 4.10 7.85 7.52
N LEU A 177 4.98 6.89 7.79
CA LEU A 177 4.70 5.47 7.83
C LEU A 177 5.06 4.91 9.20
N TRP A 178 4.19 4.13 9.82
CA TRP A 178 4.44 3.39 11.05
C TRP A 178 4.62 1.92 10.73
N VAL A 179 5.85 1.46 10.78
CA VAL A 179 6.27 0.12 10.38
C VAL A 179 6.51 -0.71 11.63
N GLU A 180 5.77 -1.81 11.78
CA GLU A 180 5.93 -2.73 12.89
C GLU A 180 7.36 -3.30 12.91
N ARG A 181 7.99 -3.31 14.08
CA ARG A 181 9.44 -3.53 14.19
C ARG A 181 9.88 -4.96 13.90
N ALA A 182 9.09 -5.95 14.28
CA ALA A 182 9.45 -7.37 14.15
C ALA A 182 9.23 -7.86 12.71
N THR A 183 8.08 -7.55 12.13
CA THR A 183 7.66 -8.09 10.83
C THR A 183 7.92 -7.16 9.65
N GLY A 184 7.97 -5.85 9.89
CA GLY A 184 8.01 -4.83 8.83
C GLY A 184 6.65 -4.49 8.26
N LEU A 185 5.54 -4.99 8.83
CA LEU A 185 4.20 -4.66 8.34
C LEU A 185 3.86 -3.20 8.62
N LEU A 186 3.32 -2.51 7.62
CA LEU A 186 2.86 -1.14 7.74
C LEU A 186 1.53 -1.11 8.50
N LEU A 187 1.50 -0.46 9.67
CA LEU A 187 0.31 -0.40 10.51
C LEU A 187 -0.43 0.93 10.43
N ARG A 188 0.24 2.01 10.04
CA ARG A 188 -0.36 3.32 9.76
C ARG A 188 0.41 4.00 8.65
N ALA A 189 -0.32 4.65 7.74
CA ALA A 189 0.24 5.55 6.74
C ALA A 189 -0.53 6.87 6.76
N GLN A 190 0.20 7.97 6.68
CA GLN A 190 -0.32 9.30 6.44
C GLN A 190 0.24 9.82 5.14
N MET A 191 -0.59 10.46 4.34
CA MET A 191 -0.17 11.26 3.19
C MET A 191 -0.11 12.72 3.60
N LEU A 192 1.01 13.37 3.27
CA LEU A 192 1.35 14.70 3.74
C LEU A 192 1.45 15.69 2.58
N LYS A 193 0.78 16.80 2.72
CA LYS A 193 0.98 18.00 1.91
C LYS A 193 2.10 18.87 2.52
N ALA A 194 2.47 19.95 1.84
CA ALA A 194 3.44 20.92 2.35
C ALA A 194 3.13 21.32 3.81
N ARG A 195 4.18 21.56 4.63
CA ARG A 195 4.09 21.89 6.06
C ARG A 195 3.51 20.78 6.93
N GLU A 196 3.68 19.51 6.51
CA GLU A 196 3.23 18.32 7.25
C GLU A 196 1.70 18.24 7.49
N GLU A 197 0.90 18.92 6.69
CA GLU A 197 -0.55 18.81 6.71
C GLU A 197 -0.97 17.40 6.29
N VAL A 198 -1.65 16.67 7.19
CA VAL A 198 -2.18 15.33 6.89
C VAL A 198 -3.44 15.48 6.05
N ILE A 199 -3.40 15.01 4.81
CA ILE A 199 -4.55 15.05 3.88
C ILE A 199 -5.29 13.73 3.79
N GLU A 200 -4.64 12.64 4.21
CA GLU A 200 -5.20 11.30 4.28
C GLU A 200 -4.48 10.48 5.34
N GLN A 201 -5.20 9.58 5.99
CA GLN A 201 -4.64 8.60 6.90
C GLN A 201 -5.37 7.27 6.79
N VAL A 202 -4.59 6.20 6.84
CA VAL A 202 -5.11 4.85 7.02
C VAL A 202 -4.32 4.16 8.13
N ALA A 203 -5.03 3.43 9.02
CA ALA A 203 -4.36 2.72 10.10
C ALA A 203 -5.17 1.52 10.58
N PHE A 204 -4.47 0.53 11.12
CA PHE A 204 -5.10 -0.52 11.89
C PHE A 204 -5.56 0.02 13.25
N THR A 205 -6.78 -0.32 13.65
CA THR A 205 -7.29 -0.18 15.03
C THR A 205 -7.00 -1.43 15.85
N GLU A 206 -7.01 -2.60 15.18
CA GLU A 206 -6.59 -3.89 15.72
C GLU A 206 -5.92 -4.69 14.60
N VAL A 207 -4.91 -5.49 14.93
CA VAL A 207 -4.22 -6.34 13.96
C VAL A 207 -3.71 -7.61 14.62
N ARG A 208 -3.77 -8.72 13.89
CA ARG A 208 -3.13 -10.00 14.22
C ARG A 208 -2.19 -10.36 13.08
N ILE A 209 -0.94 -10.65 13.39
CA ILE A 209 0.11 -10.95 12.41
C ILE A 209 0.64 -12.36 12.67
N GLY A 210 0.94 -13.10 11.61
CA GLY A 210 1.55 -14.43 11.69
C GLY A 210 0.56 -15.57 11.94
N GLU A 211 -0.77 -15.33 11.78
CA GLU A 211 -1.76 -16.40 11.90
C GLU A 211 -1.54 -17.48 10.81
N PRO A 212 -1.81 -18.76 11.11
CA PRO A 212 -1.75 -19.81 10.11
C PRO A 212 -2.68 -19.54 8.92
N PHE A 213 -2.32 -20.08 7.74
CA PHE A 213 -3.16 -19.99 6.56
C PHE A 213 -4.51 -20.69 6.79
N ASP A 214 -5.61 -19.98 6.53
CA ASP A 214 -6.97 -20.50 6.64
C ASP A 214 -7.84 -19.99 5.48
N ALA A 215 -8.02 -20.83 4.48
CA ALA A 215 -8.81 -20.50 3.29
C ALA A 215 -10.28 -20.15 3.60
N SER A 216 -10.82 -20.60 4.74
CA SER A 216 -12.21 -20.30 5.12
C SER A 216 -12.43 -18.80 5.35
N ARG A 217 -11.41 -18.09 5.84
CA ARG A 217 -11.45 -16.65 6.13
C ARG A 217 -11.41 -15.78 4.88
N LEU A 218 -11.06 -16.37 3.73
CA LEU A 218 -10.97 -15.69 2.44
C LEU A 218 -12.25 -15.83 1.60
N LYS A 219 -13.22 -16.62 2.06
CA LYS A 219 -14.51 -16.78 1.39
C LYS A 219 -15.30 -15.46 1.45
N ALA A 220 -16.02 -15.17 0.37
CA ALA A 220 -16.97 -14.05 0.34
C ALA A 220 -18.00 -14.17 1.48
N SER A 221 -18.40 -13.03 2.04
CA SER A 221 -19.38 -12.98 3.13
C SER A 221 -20.80 -13.31 2.69
N TRP A 222 -21.07 -13.23 1.39
CA TRP A 222 -22.40 -13.44 0.82
C TRP A 222 -22.37 -14.54 -0.25
N PRO A 223 -23.42 -15.40 -0.31
CA PRO A 223 -23.61 -16.29 -1.43
C PRO A 223 -23.91 -15.45 -2.69
N THR A 224 -23.26 -15.75 -3.77
CA THR A 224 -23.40 -14.99 -5.05
C THR A 224 -24.22 -15.71 -6.10
N ASP A 225 -24.93 -16.79 -5.71
CA ASP A 225 -25.80 -17.55 -6.60
C ASP A 225 -26.91 -16.67 -7.17
N GLY A 226 -27.04 -16.67 -8.50
CA GLY A 226 -28.03 -15.85 -9.20
C GLY A 226 -27.70 -14.35 -9.25
N TRP A 227 -26.51 -13.92 -8.81
CA TRP A 227 -26.08 -12.53 -8.97
C TRP A 227 -25.62 -12.28 -10.40
N ARG A 228 -25.78 -11.03 -10.85
CA ARG A 228 -25.21 -10.57 -12.10
C ARG A 228 -23.69 -10.49 -12.00
N VAL A 229 -22.98 -11.11 -12.95
CA VAL A 229 -21.52 -11.07 -13.05
C VAL A 229 -21.12 -10.22 -14.24
N ASP A 230 -20.42 -9.12 -13.98
CA ASP A 230 -19.83 -8.26 -15.01
C ASP A 230 -18.32 -8.46 -15.03
N LYS A 231 -17.78 -8.87 -16.16
CA LYS A 231 -16.32 -8.93 -16.37
C LYS A 231 -15.86 -7.67 -17.07
N VAL A 232 -14.87 -7.00 -16.46
CA VAL A 232 -14.23 -5.85 -17.10
C VAL A 232 -13.12 -6.38 -18.00
N GLU A 233 -13.35 -6.32 -19.31
CA GLU A 233 -12.32 -6.64 -20.28
C GLU A 233 -11.52 -5.39 -20.60
N THR A 234 -10.20 -5.51 -20.49
CA THR A 234 -9.27 -4.46 -20.87
C THR A 234 -8.38 -4.98 -21.99
N LYS A 235 -8.27 -4.23 -23.08
CA LYS A 235 -7.32 -4.52 -24.15
C LYS A 235 -6.10 -3.63 -23.98
N PRO A 236 -4.89 -4.18 -23.80
CA PRO A 236 -3.68 -3.38 -23.86
C PRO A 236 -3.56 -2.69 -25.22
N VAL A 237 -3.13 -1.44 -25.20
CA VAL A 237 -2.92 -0.65 -26.42
C VAL A 237 -1.64 0.16 -26.30
N GLU A 238 -1.05 0.53 -27.43
CA GLU A 238 -0.03 1.56 -27.48
C GLU A 238 -0.71 2.92 -27.36
N LEU A 239 -0.17 3.76 -26.46
CA LEU A 239 -0.67 5.10 -26.26
C LEU A 239 -0.18 5.98 -27.41
N GLY A 240 -0.98 6.16 -28.44
CA GLY A 240 -0.62 7.03 -29.57
C GLY A 240 -0.53 8.53 -29.24
N TRP A 241 -0.87 8.92 -28.01
CA TRP A 241 -0.87 10.30 -27.49
C TRP A 241 0.42 10.60 -26.75
N ALA A 242 0.94 11.82 -26.92
CA ALA A 242 2.13 12.32 -26.23
C ALA A 242 1.75 13.37 -25.18
N PHE A 243 2.43 13.37 -24.04
CA PHE A 243 2.32 14.39 -22.99
C PHE A 243 3.57 14.36 -22.11
N GLU A 244 3.75 15.44 -21.35
CA GLU A 244 4.85 15.56 -20.41
C GLU A 244 4.54 14.76 -19.16
N VAL A 245 5.34 13.74 -18.89
CA VAL A 245 5.25 12.90 -17.67
C VAL A 245 6.22 13.43 -16.64
N PRO A 246 5.80 13.72 -15.40
CA PRO A 246 6.72 14.19 -14.37
C PRO A 246 7.86 13.18 -14.12
N PRO A 247 9.06 13.64 -13.77
CA PRO A 247 10.20 12.77 -13.54
C PRO A 247 9.90 11.63 -12.56
N GLY A 248 10.30 10.41 -12.90
CA GLY A 248 10.09 9.21 -12.08
C GLY A 248 8.79 8.47 -12.32
N PHE A 249 7.76 9.13 -12.84
CA PHE A 249 6.53 8.42 -13.21
C PHE A 249 6.76 7.60 -14.47
N ARG A 250 6.34 6.34 -14.44
CA ARG A 250 6.43 5.39 -15.55
C ARG A 250 5.05 4.83 -15.85
N GLN A 251 4.77 4.60 -17.11
CA GLN A 251 3.54 3.97 -17.55
C GLN A 251 3.46 2.55 -16.98
N GLN A 252 2.41 2.29 -16.22
CA GLN A 252 2.11 0.97 -15.67
C GLN A 252 1.19 0.18 -16.60
N SER A 253 0.25 0.87 -17.24
CA SER A 253 -0.66 0.29 -18.22
C SER A 253 -1.22 1.36 -19.15
N ALA A 254 -1.57 0.93 -20.38
CA ALA A 254 -2.45 1.66 -21.27
C ALA A 254 -3.48 0.69 -21.83
N VAL A 255 -4.76 1.00 -21.67
CA VAL A 255 -5.87 0.13 -22.05
C VAL A 255 -7.01 0.92 -22.65
N VAL A 256 -7.75 0.31 -23.57
CA VAL A 256 -9.06 0.79 -23.96
C VAL A 256 -10.10 0.11 -23.07
N ARG A 257 -10.94 0.92 -22.44
CA ARG A 257 -12.10 0.47 -21.64
C ARG A 257 -13.38 0.77 -22.39
N ARG A 258 -14.23 -0.24 -22.47
CA ARG A 258 -15.59 -0.09 -22.95
C ARG A 258 -16.53 -0.15 -21.76
N PHE A 259 -17.20 0.95 -21.46
CA PHE A 259 -18.23 1.01 -20.42
C PHE A 259 -19.57 0.57 -21.01
N SER A 260 -20.11 -0.56 -20.52
CA SER A 260 -21.33 -1.20 -21.02
C SER A 260 -22.64 -0.47 -20.70
N ARG A 261 -22.62 0.78 -20.20
CA ARG A 261 -23.83 1.54 -19.89
C ARG A 261 -23.81 2.93 -20.52
N GLY A 262 -24.68 3.11 -21.49
CA GLY A 262 -25.19 4.44 -21.93
C GLY A 262 -24.30 5.26 -22.86
N GLY A 263 -23.06 4.88 -23.07
CA GLY A 263 -22.18 5.54 -24.02
C GLY A 263 -21.37 4.51 -24.79
N ALA A 264 -21.57 4.42 -26.10
CA ALA A 264 -20.87 3.48 -26.98
C ALA A 264 -19.43 3.91 -27.31
N HIS A 265 -18.75 4.59 -26.36
CA HIS A 265 -17.44 5.18 -26.65
C HIS A 265 -16.34 4.45 -25.89
N ASP A 266 -15.29 4.15 -26.63
CA ASP A 266 -14.08 3.58 -26.08
C ASP A 266 -13.32 4.71 -25.36
N THR A 267 -13.01 4.53 -24.08
CA THR A 267 -12.16 5.43 -23.28
C THR A 267 -10.76 4.85 -23.21
N LEU A 268 -9.78 5.58 -23.71
CA LEU A 268 -8.38 5.25 -23.52
C LEU A 268 -7.96 5.65 -22.11
N GLN A 269 -7.42 4.73 -21.34
CA GLN A 269 -6.86 4.99 -20.02
C GLN A 269 -5.39 4.60 -19.97
N ALA A 270 -4.53 5.51 -19.57
CA ALA A 270 -3.15 5.23 -19.23
C ALA A 270 -2.90 5.54 -17.75
N VAL A 271 -2.21 4.62 -17.06
CA VAL A 271 -1.87 4.73 -15.63
C VAL A 271 -0.37 4.91 -15.49
N TYR A 272 0.02 5.90 -14.72
CA TYR A 272 1.42 6.23 -14.41
C TYR A 272 1.65 6.18 -12.91
N SER A 273 2.82 5.67 -12.51
CA SER A 273 3.24 5.64 -11.10
C SER A 273 4.75 5.83 -10.98
N ASP A 274 5.16 6.47 -9.90
CA ASP A 274 6.57 6.56 -9.47
C ASP A 274 6.94 5.48 -8.43
N GLY A 275 5.95 4.63 -8.11
CA GLY A 275 6.05 3.59 -7.10
C GLY A 275 5.26 3.89 -5.82
N LEU A 276 4.93 5.14 -5.54
CA LEU A 276 4.09 5.56 -4.41
C LEU A 276 2.87 6.34 -4.90
N ALA A 277 3.12 7.44 -5.60
CA ALA A 277 2.09 8.26 -6.21
C ALA A 277 1.62 7.66 -7.54
N THR A 278 0.35 7.87 -7.87
CA THR A 278 -0.25 7.36 -9.10
C THR A 278 -1.20 8.39 -9.70
N PHE A 279 -1.17 8.53 -11.01
CA PHE A 279 -2.20 9.23 -11.75
C PHE A 279 -2.64 8.47 -13.00
N SER A 280 -3.86 8.73 -13.45
CA SER A 280 -4.44 8.19 -14.68
C SER A 280 -4.77 9.32 -15.65
N VAL A 281 -4.50 9.09 -16.92
CA VAL A 281 -4.93 9.94 -18.03
C VAL A 281 -6.04 9.22 -18.77
N PHE A 282 -7.21 9.84 -18.85
CA PHE A 282 -8.35 9.36 -19.64
C PHE A 282 -8.50 10.25 -20.85
N ILE A 283 -8.68 9.63 -22.02
CA ILE A 283 -8.87 10.30 -23.30
C ILE A 283 -10.11 9.71 -23.94
N GLU A 284 -11.10 10.55 -24.20
CA GLU A 284 -12.41 10.15 -24.72
C GLU A 284 -12.97 11.20 -25.67
N PRO A 285 -13.85 10.84 -26.63
CA PRO A 285 -14.54 11.81 -27.48
C PRO A 285 -15.36 12.78 -26.64
N ASP A 286 -15.31 14.08 -26.98
CA ASP A 286 -16.18 15.07 -26.35
C ASP A 286 -17.64 14.86 -26.79
N GLN A 287 -18.52 14.67 -25.82
CA GLN A 287 -19.95 14.43 -26.06
C GLN A 287 -20.78 15.71 -26.03
N GLY A 288 -20.14 16.87 -26.01
CA GLY A 288 -20.81 18.17 -25.92
C GLY A 288 -21.19 18.58 -24.51
N SER A 289 -21.97 19.64 -24.39
CA SER A 289 -22.20 20.37 -23.14
C SER A 289 -22.96 19.64 -22.01
N ASP A 290 -23.54 18.47 -22.27
CA ASP A 290 -24.36 17.72 -21.28
C ASP A 290 -23.56 16.89 -20.28
N SER A 291 -22.25 16.75 -20.47
CA SER A 291 -21.42 15.90 -19.60
C SER A 291 -21.08 16.52 -18.23
N GLY A 292 -21.50 17.74 -17.95
CA GLY A 292 -21.22 18.44 -16.65
C GLY A 292 -19.73 18.69 -16.35
N ALA A 293 -18.81 18.23 -17.19
CA ALA A 293 -17.38 18.41 -17.10
C ALA A 293 -16.97 19.68 -17.85
N SER A 294 -16.92 20.82 -17.14
CA SER A 294 -16.40 22.06 -17.72
C SER A 294 -14.89 21.98 -17.90
N SER A 295 -14.41 22.17 -19.14
CA SER A 295 -12.97 22.30 -19.42
C SER A 295 -12.33 23.42 -18.61
N GLY A 296 -11.07 23.22 -18.22
CA GLY A 296 -10.30 24.21 -17.44
C GLY A 296 -10.60 24.21 -15.95
N ARG A 297 -11.33 23.20 -15.43
CA ARG A 297 -11.63 23.08 -14.01
C ARG A 297 -10.79 22.00 -13.34
N GLY A 298 -10.01 22.41 -12.33
CA GLY A 298 -9.41 21.54 -11.36
C GLY A 298 -10.35 21.27 -10.19
N ARG A 299 -10.35 20.04 -9.67
CA ARG A 299 -11.04 19.64 -8.43
C ARG A 299 -10.08 18.80 -7.59
N SER A 300 -10.10 19.04 -6.28
CA SER A 300 -9.36 18.20 -5.33
C SER A 300 -10.27 17.80 -4.18
N ARG A 301 -10.16 16.54 -3.78
CA ARG A 301 -10.81 16.01 -2.57
C ARG A 301 -9.81 15.13 -1.84
N GLY A 302 -9.32 15.61 -0.69
CA GLY A 302 -8.21 14.96 -0.01
C GLY A 302 -6.97 14.93 -0.91
N PRO A 303 -6.30 13.75 -1.05
CA PRO A 303 -5.13 13.60 -1.90
C PRO A 303 -5.45 13.51 -3.39
N VAL A 304 -6.70 13.21 -3.75
CA VAL A 304 -7.09 13.03 -5.14
C VAL A 304 -7.32 14.39 -5.79
N SER A 305 -6.54 14.67 -6.81
CA SER A 305 -6.69 15.82 -7.70
C SER A 305 -7.16 15.37 -9.07
N ALA A 306 -8.01 16.16 -9.70
CA ALA A 306 -8.48 15.93 -11.06
C ALA A 306 -8.45 17.22 -11.86
N TYR A 307 -8.09 17.14 -13.13
CA TYR A 307 -8.15 18.25 -14.07
C TYR A 307 -8.73 17.79 -15.41
N VAL A 308 -9.65 18.58 -15.96
CA VAL A 308 -10.30 18.30 -17.23
C VAL A 308 -9.87 19.35 -18.25
N HIS A 309 -9.39 18.89 -19.41
CA HIS A 309 -8.98 19.71 -20.53
C HIS A 309 -9.62 19.23 -21.83
N ARG A 310 -10.13 20.18 -22.63
CA ARG A 310 -10.66 19.89 -23.96
C ARG A 310 -9.58 20.21 -25.02
N LEU A 311 -9.29 19.24 -25.87
CA LEU A 311 -8.39 19.37 -27.00
C LEU A 311 -9.13 18.99 -28.30
N GLY A 312 -9.65 20.01 -29.03
CA GLY A 312 -10.54 19.78 -30.17
C GLY A 312 -11.80 19.04 -29.75
N ASP A 313 -12.10 17.93 -30.44
CA ASP A 313 -13.26 17.06 -30.18
C ASP A 313 -12.94 15.95 -29.14
N THR A 314 -11.89 16.15 -28.34
CA THR A 314 -11.45 15.17 -27.35
C THR A 314 -11.44 15.77 -25.97
N MET A 315 -11.97 15.02 -25.01
CA MET A 315 -11.93 15.32 -23.58
C MET A 315 -10.78 14.55 -22.94
N ILE A 316 -9.92 15.27 -22.24
CA ILE A 316 -8.78 14.73 -21.50
C ILE A 316 -9.05 14.95 -20.02
N THR A 317 -9.07 13.87 -19.24
CA THR A 317 -9.20 13.92 -17.80
C THR A 317 -7.97 13.28 -17.16
N VAL A 318 -7.25 14.07 -16.34
CA VAL A 318 -6.15 13.54 -15.53
C VAL A 318 -6.60 13.54 -14.08
N VAL A 319 -6.48 12.38 -13.44
CA VAL A 319 -6.88 12.20 -12.04
C VAL A 319 -5.86 11.35 -11.31
N GLY A 320 -5.50 11.71 -10.07
CA GLY A 320 -4.53 10.94 -9.29
C GLY A 320 -4.32 11.48 -7.88
N GLU A 321 -3.59 10.69 -7.09
CA GLU A 321 -3.14 11.05 -5.75
C GLU A 321 -1.81 11.83 -5.84
N VAL A 322 -1.90 12.96 -6.49
CA VAL A 322 -0.80 13.90 -6.74
C VAL A 322 -1.29 15.35 -6.56
N PRO A 323 -0.38 16.32 -6.36
CA PRO A 323 -0.76 17.74 -6.25
C PRO A 323 -1.59 18.23 -7.44
N PRO A 324 -2.50 19.23 -7.24
CA PRO A 324 -3.36 19.76 -8.29
C PRO A 324 -2.61 20.29 -9.51
N GLU A 325 -1.44 20.92 -9.30
CA GLU A 325 -0.62 21.44 -10.39
C GLU A 325 -0.06 20.33 -11.27
N THR A 326 0.25 19.15 -10.69
CA THR A 326 0.75 17.99 -11.44
C THR A 326 -0.28 17.49 -12.44
N VAL A 327 -1.54 17.23 -12.00
CA VAL A 327 -2.61 16.81 -12.92
C VAL A 327 -2.92 17.88 -13.97
N ARG A 328 -2.85 19.15 -13.60
CA ARG A 328 -3.06 20.27 -14.51
C ARG A 328 -1.98 20.31 -15.60
N ASN A 329 -0.72 20.26 -15.22
CA ASN A 329 0.41 20.34 -16.16
C ASN A 329 0.40 19.15 -17.12
N VAL A 330 0.17 17.94 -16.62
CA VAL A 330 0.02 16.74 -17.46
C VAL A 330 -1.12 16.93 -18.47
N ALA A 331 -2.33 17.36 -18.02
CA ALA A 331 -3.48 17.51 -18.88
C ALA A 331 -3.27 18.54 -19.99
N LEU A 332 -2.64 19.69 -19.68
CA LEU A 332 -2.37 20.76 -20.63
C LEU A 332 -1.25 20.42 -21.62
N SER A 333 -0.37 19.48 -21.28
CA SER A 333 0.74 19.05 -22.16
C SER A 333 0.34 18.01 -23.21
N VAL A 334 -0.89 17.47 -23.14
CA VAL A 334 -1.35 16.40 -24.05
C VAL A 334 -1.42 16.91 -25.49
N LYS A 335 -0.84 16.12 -26.40
CA LYS A 335 -0.82 16.37 -27.84
C LYS A 335 -1.49 15.21 -28.56
N ALA A 336 -2.36 15.50 -29.50
CA ALA A 336 -2.97 14.50 -30.35
C ALA A 336 -1.92 13.74 -31.18
N PRO A 337 -2.20 12.46 -31.54
CA PRO A 337 -1.38 11.72 -32.49
C PRO A 337 -1.22 12.54 -33.79
N GLN A 338 0.01 12.58 -34.31
CA GLN A 338 0.20 13.16 -35.64
C GLN A 338 -0.48 12.23 -36.65
N ALA A 339 -1.35 12.82 -37.48
CA ALA A 339 -1.89 12.10 -38.62
C ALA A 339 -0.75 11.58 -39.49
N ARG A 340 -0.66 10.27 -39.67
CA ARG A 340 0.28 9.62 -40.61
C ARG A 340 -0.21 9.74 -42.02
#